data_6f46100f992927d1ae28aa4212d8d69a
#
_entry.id   6f46100f992927d1ae28aa4212d8d69a
#
_cell.length_a   1.000
_cell.length_b   1.000
_cell.length_c   1.000
_cell.angle_alpha   90.00
_cell.angle_beta   90.00
_cell.angle_gamma   90.00
#
_symmetry.space_group_name_H-M   'P 1'
#
loop_
_entity.id
_entity.type
_entity.pdbx_description
1 polymer ?
#
loop_
_entity_poly.entity_id
_entity_poly.type
_entity_poly.pdbx_seq_one_letter_code
_entity_poly.pdbx_strand_id
1 'polypeptide(L)'
;MTLYYFIKIDMESDLEKDKDKENVLKTDKERANKIVNDIFDKYESNSYMYQKINTYFCNQIANMFENMNESHNQRVIRFNELTNEQDTFIQSFLNNNQYFYTSSTDNFFYYDGTHYQLFNEDDILYNVLNLLNRDGSLMSWKQKTRLNIMKRIRETSLLHTVPESATIQSVIDRLCPIIFKTRAETKH
;
A
#
# COMPACT_ATOMS: atom_id res chain seq x y z
N MET A 1 37.19 -3.25 -2.01
CA MET A 1 37.24 -2.01 -2.81
C MET A 1 35.96 -1.72 -3.60
N THR A 2 35.12 -2.71 -3.90
CA THR A 2 33.92 -2.59 -4.76
C THR A 2 32.70 -1.97 -4.04
N LEU A 3 32.51 -2.19 -2.75
CA LEU A 3 31.34 -1.70 -1.99
C LEU A 3 31.39 -0.18 -1.76
N TYR A 4 32.57 0.38 -1.60
CA TYR A 4 32.79 1.84 -1.41
C TYR A 4 32.45 2.65 -2.67
N TYR A 5 32.62 2.04 -3.84
CA TYR A 5 32.31 2.66 -5.13
C TYR A 5 30.81 2.73 -5.40
N PHE A 6 30.03 1.70 -4.98
CA PHE A 6 28.57 1.68 -5.12
C PHE A 6 27.88 2.70 -4.23
N ILE A 7 28.32 2.81 -2.97
CA ILE A 7 27.75 3.78 -2.02
C ILE A 7 28.01 5.24 -2.48
N LYS A 8 29.16 5.49 -3.13
CA LYS A 8 29.51 6.82 -3.62
C LYS A 8 28.66 7.22 -4.84
N ILE A 9 28.33 6.27 -5.73
CA ILE A 9 27.48 6.51 -6.90
C ILE A 9 26.03 6.80 -6.48
N ASP A 10 25.47 6.09 -5.50
CA ASP A 10 24.12 6.35 -4.99
C ASP A 10 24.02 7.72 -4.30
N MET A 11 25.02 8.10 -3.51
CA MET A 11 25.04 9.41 -2.86
C MET A 11 25.19 10.57 -3.85
N GLU A 12 25.97 10.41 -4.93
CA GLU A 12 26.11 11.43 -5.97
C GLU A 12 24.83 11.58 -6.81
N SER A 13 24.12 10.47 -7.09
CA SER A 13 22.84 10.52 -7.81
C SER A 13 21.72 11.19 -7.01
N ASP A 14 21.69 11.05 -5.71
CA ASP A 14 20.69 11.69 -4.84
C ASP A 14 21.00 13.18 -4.65
N LEU A 15 22.28 13.56 -4.60
CA LEU A 15 22.69 14.98 -4.53
C LEU A 15 22.40 15.73 -5.85
N GLU A 16 22.47 15.09 -7.01
CA GLU A 16 22.08 15.71 -8.28
C GLU A 16 20.57 15.87 -8.38
N LYS A 17 19.79 14.90 -7.96
CA LYS A 17 18.32 14.99 -7.93
C LYS A 17 17.82 16.09 -7.00
N ASP A 18 18.48 16.34 -5.87
CA ASP A 18 18.11 17.39 -4.95
C ASP A 18 18.48 18.78 -5.50
N LYS A 19 19.61 18.92 -6.21
CA LYS A 19 19.99 20.17 -6.90
C LYS A 19 19.04 20.52 -8.03
N ASP A 20 18.59 19.54 -8.80
CA ASP A 20 17.61 19.74 -9.87
C ASP A 20 16.27 20.20 -9.31
N LYS A 21 15.81 19.59 -8.21
CA LYS A 21 14.58 20.03 -7.49
C LYS A 21 14.70 21.44 -6.96
N GLU A 22 15.83 21.81 -6.36
CA GLU A 22 16.07 23.15 -5.84
C GLU A 22 16.07 24.22 -6.95
N ASN A 23 16.67 23.90 -8.09
CA ASN A 23 16.68 24.78 -9.27
C ASN A 23 15.27 24.95 -9.85
N VAL A 24 14.49 23.87 -9.97
CA VAL A 24 13.09 23.94 -10.44
C VAL A 24 12.24 24.78 -9.50
N LEU A 25 12.33 24.58 -8.18
CA LEU A 25 11.60 25.35 -7.19
C LEU A 25 11.96 26.86 -7.23
N LYS A 26 13.23 27.17 -7.46
CA LYS A 26 13.69 28.56 -7.58
C LYS A 26 13.11 29.23 -8.81
N THR A 27 13.12 28.55 -9.94
CA THR A 27 12.57 29.02 -11.23
C THR A 27 11.05 29.21 -11.13
N ASP A 28 10.32 28.30 -10.48
CA ASP A 28 8.89 28.38 -10.29
C ASP A 28 8.52 29.55 -9.37
N LYS A 29 9.28 29.80 -8.30
CA LYS A 29 9.10 30.96 -7.42
C LYS A 29 9.33 32.28 -8.14
N GLU A 30 10.38 32.39 -8.98
CA GLU A 30 10.66 33.59 -9.78
C GLU A 30 9.53 33.86 -10.78
N ARG A 31 9.02 32.80 -11.43
CA ARG A 31 7.89 32.89 -12.35
C ARG A 31 6.61 33.33 -11.66
N ALA A 32 6.31 32.78 -10.48
CA ALA A 32 5.15 33.19 -9.68
C ALA A 32 5.25 34.65 -9.26
N ASN A 33 6.40 35.10 -8.75
CA ASN A 33 6.65 36.48 -8.38
C ASN A 33 6.47 37.46 -9.56
N LYS A 34 6.93 37.06 -10.76
CA LYS A 34 6.74 37.84 -11.96
C LYS A 34 5.26 38.02 -12.30
N ILE A 35 4.46 36.94 -12.25
CA ILE A 35 3.02 37.01 -12.49
C ILE A 35 2.31 37.94 -11.50
N VAL A 36 2.68 37.85 -10.20
CA VAL A 36 2.12 38.73 -9.17
C VAL A 36 2.45 40.21 -9.46
N ASN A 37 3.71 40.51 -9.79
CA ASN A 37 4.13 41.87 -10.12
C ASN A 37 3.41 42.39 -11.38
N ASP A 38 3.35 41.61 -12.44
CA ASP A 38 2.63 41.95 -13.67
C ASP A 38 1.13 42.27 -13.43
N ILE A 39 0.50 41.60 -12.46
CA ILE A 39 -0.88 41.88 -12.06
C ILE A 39 -0.97 43.26 -11.34
N PHE A 40 -0.07 43.54 -10.40
CA PHE A 40 -0.05 44.81 -9.69
C PHE A 40 0.26 46.00 -10.62
N ASP A 41 1.23 45.84 -11.51
CA ASP A 41 1.62 46.86 -12.50
C ASP A 41 0.45 47.16 -13.46
N LYS A 42 -0.28 46.13 -13.91
CA LYS A 42 -1.44 46.27 -14.79
C LYS A 42 -2.55 47.13 -14.22
N TYR A 43 -2.74 47.11 -12.91
CA TYR A 43 -3.83 47.80 -12.22
C TYR A 43 -3.36 48.95 -11.33
N GLU A 44 -2.11 49.39 -11.47
CA GLU A 44 -1.52 50.47 -10.68
C GLU A 44 -2.36 51.75 -10.73
N SER A 45 -2.88 52.12 -11.90
CA SER A 45 -3.71 53.33 -12.10
C SER A 45 -5.15 53.18 -11.59
N ASN A 46 -5.60 51.97 -11.26
CA ASN A 46 -6.96 51.71 -10.78
C ASN A 46 -6.95 51.41 -9.27
N SER A 47 -7.14 52.43 -8.46
CA SER A 47 -7.09 52.35 -6.99
C SER A 47 -8.06 51.28 -6.42
N TYR A 48 -9.25 51.13 -7.00
CA TYR A 48 -10.22 50.10 -6.57
C TYR A 48 -9.70 48.70 -6.82
N MET A 49 -9.22 48.41 -8.03
CA MET A 49 -8.66 47.11 -8.37
C MET A 49 -7.39 46.80 -7.59
N TYR A 50 -6.51 47.78 -7.42
CA TYR A 50 -5.30 47.63 -6.63
C TYR A 50 -5.59 47.23 -5.18
N GLN A 51 -6.55 47.85 -4.52
CA GLN A 51 -6.94 47.50 -3.15
C GLN A 51 -7.57 46.08 -3.10
N LYS A 52 -8.36 45.72 -4.09
CA LYS A 52 -8.95 44.37 -4.17
C LYS A 52 -7.90 43.29 -4.33
N ILE A 53 -6.93 43.51 -5.21
CA ILE A 53 -5.82 42.58 -5.47
C ILE A 53 -4.98 42.42 -4.19
N ASN A 54 -4.62 43.55 -3.56
CA ASN A 54 -3.86 43.52 -2.33
C ASN A 54 -4.59 42.76 -1.21
N THR A 55 -5.88 43.04 -1.00
CA THR A 55 -6.69 42.31 0.00
C THR A 55 -6.76 40.80 -0.31
N TYR A 56 -6.89 40.44 -1.58
CA TYR A 56 -6.94 39.07 -2.01
C TYR A 56 -5.63 38.33 -1.75
N PHE A 57 -4.51 38.95 -2.19
CA PHE A 57 -3.19 38.32 -2.00
C PHE A 57 -2.79 38.24 -0.53
N CYS A 58 -2.99 39.31 0.25
CA CYS A 58 -2.56 39.32 1.64
C CYS A 58 -3.43 38.49 2.58
N ASN A 59 -4.75 38.42 2.34
CA ASN A 59 -5.65 37.81 3.32
C ASN A 59 -6.28 36.50 2.82
N GLN A 60 -6.61 36.37 1.52
CA GLN A 60 -7.35 35.22 1.04
C GLN A 60 -6.44 34.11 0.56
N ILE A 61 -5.37 34.43 -0.16
CA ILE A 61 -4.48 33.39 -0.71
C ILE A 61 -3.76 32.64 0.41
N ALA A 62 -3.25 33.35 1.44
CA ALA A 62 -2.59 32.71 2.57
C ALA A 62 -3.53 31.68 3.25
N ASN A 63 -4.73 32.13 3.63
CA ASN A 63 -5.73 31.26 4.26
C ASN A 63 -6.16 30.10 3.37
N MET A 64 -6.26 30.32 2.06
CA MET A 64 -6.58 29.25 1.10
C MET A 64 -5.49 28.16 1.11
N PHE A 65 -4.22 28.53 1.06
CA PHE A 65 -3.14 27.56 1.09
C PHE A 65 -3.01 26.85 2.44
N GLU A 66 -3.25 27.54 3.56
CA GLU A 66 -3.28 26.91 4.88
C GLU A 66 -4.40 25.85 4.94
N ASN A 67 -5.62 26.17 4.50
CA ASN A 67 -6.74 25.23 4.45
C ASN A 67 -6.45 24.05 3.51
N MET A 68 -5.81 24.29 2.37
CA MET A 68 -5.41 23.21 1.45
C MET A 68 -4.36 22.31 2.07
N ASN A 69 -3.36 22.86 2.75
CA ASN A 69 -2.32 22.11 3.44
C ASN A 69 -2.90 21.29 4.59
N GLU A 70 -3.77 21.87 5.40
CA GLU A 70 -4.46 21.17 6.48
C GLU A 70 -5.30 20.00 5.94
N SER A 71 -6.08 20.26 4.89
CA SER A 71 -6.89 19.22 4.23
C SER A 71 -6.02 18.11 3.63
N HIS A 72 -4.85 18.43 3.10
CA HIS A 72 -3.88 17.47 2.62
C HIS A 72 -3.33 16.63 3.77
N ASN A 73 -2.88 17.27 4.85
CA ASN A 73 -2.33 16.60 6.02
C ASN A 73 -3.35 15.64 6.66
N GLN A 74 -4.61 16.07 6.80
CA GLN A 74 -5.69 15.22 7.32
C GLN A 74 -5.91 13.98 6.43
N ARG A 75 -5.83 14.12 5.09
CA ARG A 75 -5.91 12.98 4.17
C ARG A 75 -4.74 12.01 4.34
N VAL A 76 -3.52 12.55 4.50
CA VAL A 76 -2.31 11.73 4.72
C VAL A 76 -2.40 10.97 6.04
N ILE A 77 -2.81 11.65 7.12
CA ILE A 77 -3.00 11.01 8.44
C ILE A 77 -4.02 9.88 8.31
N ARG A 78 -5.20 10.17 7.77
CA ARG A 78 -6.26 9.16 7.59
C ARG A 78 -5.83 7.99 6.71
N PHE A 79 -5.06 8.25 5.65
CA PHE A 79 -4.51 7.21 4.81
C PHE A 79 -3.54 6.29 5.58
N ASN A 80 -2.67 6.88 6.40
CA ASN A 80 -1.71 6.14 7.23
C ASN A 80 -2.42 5.30 8.31
N GLU A 81 -3.43 5.87 8.96
CA GLU A 81 -4.26 5.17 9.94
C GLU A 81 -4.95 3.95 9.31
N LEU A 82 -5.63 4.13 8.17
CA LEU A 82 -6.27 3.04 7.45
C LEU A 82 -5.27 1.98 6.96
N THR A 83 -4.05 2.38 6.60
CA THR A 83 -3.01 1.45 6.20
C THR A 83 -2.55 0.60 7.40
N ASN A 84 -2.34 1.22 8.54
CA ASN A 84 -1.97 0.53 9.78
C ASN A 84 -3.08 -0.42 10.26
N GLU A 85 -4.33 0.02 10.22
CA GLU A 85 -5.49 -0.82 10.54
C GLU A 85 -5.57 -2.02 9.58
N GLN A 86 -5.37 -1.79 8.28
CA GLN A 86 -5.36 -2.86 7.29
C GLN A 86 -4.24 -3.88 7.56
N ASP A 87 -3.03 -3.42 7.84
CA ASP A 87 -1.89 -4.31 8.12
C ASP A 87 -2.12 -5.09 9.42
N THR A 88 -2.65 -4.46 10.45
CA THR A 88 -3.00 -5.11 11.72
C THR A 88 -4.06 -6.19 11.49
N PHE A 89 -5.11 -5.88 10.73
CA PHE A 89 -6.16 -6.84 10.38
C PHE A 89 -5.59 -8.03 9.60
N ILE A 90 -4.77 -7.76 8.59
CA ILE A 90 -4.16 -8.82 7.75
C ILE A 90 -3.27 -9.73 8.60
N GLN A 91 -2.44 -9.16 9.48
CA GLN A 91 -1.59 -9.95 10.37
C GLN A 91 -2.43 -10.80 11.34
N SER A 92 -3.44 -10.21 11.96
CA SER A 92 -4.36 -10.93 12.84
C SER A 92 -5.09 -12.06 12.10
N PHE A 93 -5.58 -11.79 10.88
CA PHE A 93 -6.24 -12.80 10.06
C PHE A 93 -5.33 -13.98 9.74
N LEU A 94 -4.11 -13.71 9.28
CA LEU A 94 -3.15 -14.76 8.90
C LEU A 94 -2.64 -15.54 10.11
N ASN A 95 -2.49 -14.89 11.27
CA ASN A 95 -2.06 -15.58 12.50
C ASN A 95 -3.15 -16.50 13.07
N ASN A 96 -4.42 -16.09 12.92
CA ASN A 96 -5.55 -16.88 13.42
C ASN A 96 -6.03 -17.96 12.45
N ASN A 97 -5.61 -17.90 11.19
CA ASN A 97 -6.01 -18.83 10.14
C ASN A 97 -4.79 -19.33 9.38
N GLN A 98 -4.51 -20.61 9.51
CA GLN A 98 -3.36 -21.23 8.85
C GLN A 98 -3.74 -21.69 7.43
N TYR A 99 -3.58 -20.77 6.48
CA TYR A 99 -3.76 -21.07 5.06
C TYR A 99 -2.42 -21.38 4.40
N PHE A 100 -2.42 -22.39 3.54
CA PHE A 100 -1.29 -22.78 2.71
C PHE A 100 -1.71 -22.78 1.25
N TYR A 101 -0.79 -22.41 0.37
CA TYR A 101 -1.04 -22.38 -1.06
C TYR A 101 -0.02 -23.22 -1.81
N THR A 102 -0.48 -23.96 -2.80
CA THR A 102 0.35 -24.78 -3.69
C THR A 102 0.23 -24.25 -5.11
N SER A 103 1.31 -23.72 -5.66
CA SER A 103 1.35 -23.12 -6.99
C SER A 103 1.18 -24.15 -8.11
N SER A 104 1.66 -25.39 -7.89
CA SER A 104 1.57 -26.46 -8.88
C SER A 104 0.13 -26.90 -9.20
N THR A 105 -0.79 -26.80 -8.25
CA THR A 105 -2.19 -27.22 -8.38
C THR A 105 -3.18 -26.07 -8.23
N ASP A 106 -2.71 -24.86 -7.94
CA ASP A 106 -3.51 -23.66 -7.64
C ASP A 106 -4.54 -23.90 -6.52
N ASN A 107 -4.16 -24.71 -5.51
CA ASN A 107 -5.04 -25.10 -4.42
C ASN A 107 -4.64 -24.40 -3.12
N PHE A 108 -5.65 -24.08 -2.31
CA PHE A 108 -5.49 -23.60 -0.95
C PHE A 108 -5.85 -24.69 0.05
N PHE A 109 -5.10 -24.75 1.12
CA PHE A 109 -5.32 -25.67 2.23
C PHE A 109 -5.48 -24.85 3.51
N TYR A 110 -6.43 -25.25 4.34
CA TYR A 110 -6.65 -24.69 5.66
C TYR A 110 -6.35 -25.77 6.71
N TYR A 111 -5.61 -25.40 7.75
CA TYR A 111 -5.36 -26.26 8.90
C TYR A 111 -6.21 -25.81 10.09
N ASP A 112 -7.06 -26.68 10.60
CA ASP A 112 -7.97 -26.43 11.73
C ASP A 112 -7.37 -26.74 13.11
N GLY A 113 -6.07 -27.10 13.17
CA GLY A 113 -5.37 -27.58 14.35
C GLY A 113 -5.26 -29.12 14.41
N THR A 114 -6.03 -29.83 13.63
CA THR A 114 -6.05 -31.30 13.59
C THR A 114 -5.99 -31.86 12.17
N HIS A 115 -6.64 -31.22 11.22
CA HIS A 115 -6.79 -31.72 9.86
C HIS A 115 -6.54 -30.59 8.84
N TYR A 116 -6.06 -31.00 7.66
CA TYR A 116 -5.99 -30.12 6.50
C TYR A 116 -7.26 -30.30 5.68
N GLN A 117 -7.84 -29.17 5.27
CA GLN A 117 -9.02 -29.11 4.42
C GLN A 117 -8.67 -28.35 3.14
N LEU A 118 -9.18 -28.82 2.01
CA LEU A 118 -9.07 -28.10 0.75
C LEU A 118 -10.07 -26.93 0.76
N PHE A 119 -9.57 -25.74 0.46
CA PHE A 119 -10.35 -24.53 0.36
C PHE A 119 -10.25 -23.95 -1.04
N ASN A 120 -11.33 -23.34 -1.50
CA ASN A 120 -11.31 -22.49 -2.68
C ASN A 120 -10.98 -21.06 -2.29
N GLU A 121 -10.51 -20.26 -3.25
CA GLU A 121 -10.26 -18.83 -3.06
C GLU A 121 -11.50 -18.12 -2.52
N ASP A 122 -12.68 -18.45 -3.05
CA ASP A 122 -13.96 -17.85 -2.63
C ASP A 122 -14.30 -18.13 -1.16
N ASP A 123 -13.95 -19.31 -0.64
CA ASP A 123 -14.17 -19.64 0.78
C ASP A 123 -13.32 -18.76 1.69
N ILE A 124 -12.05 -18.51 1.31
CA ILE A 124 -11.16 -17.63 2.03
C ILE A 124 -11.68 -16.19 1.97
N LEU A 125 -12.07 -15.74 0.78
CA LEU A 125 -12.60 -14.39 0.57
C LEU A 125 -13.91 -14.17 1.35
N TYR A 126 -14.76 -15.17 1.44
CA TYR A 126 -15.97 -15.12 2.26
C TYR A 126 -15.64 -14.93 3.75
N ASN A 127 -14.68 -15.69 4.27
CA ASN A 127 -14.22 -15.54 5.65
C ASN A 127 -13.65 -14.14 5.93
N VAL A 128 -12.82 -13.62 5.02
CA VAL A 128 -12.28 -12.26 5.10
C VAL A 128 -13.41 -11.23 5.15
N LEU A 129 -14.41 -11.34 4.28
CA LEU A 129 -15.53 -10.41 4.22
C LEU A 129 -16.39 -10.45 5.48
N ASN A 130 -16.63 -11.63 6.04
CA ASN A 130 -17.39 -11.77 7.28
C ASN A 130 -16.71 -11.07 8.45
N LEU A 131 -15.38 -11.16 8.53
CA LEU A 131 -14.61 -10.48 9.57
C LEU A 131 -14.56 -8.97 9.35
N LEU A 132 -14.34 -8.52 8.12
CA LEU A 132 -14.35 -7.09 7.76
C LEU A 132 -15.70 -6.43 8.03
N ASN A 133 -16.81 -7.14 7.81
CA ASN A 133 -18.15 -6.63 8.08
C ASN A 133 -18.41 -6.44 9.59
N ARG A 134 -17.73 -7.20 10.45
CA ARG A 134 -17.83 -7.05 11.91
C ARG A 134 -17.06 -5.84 12.42
N ASP A 135 -15.93 -5.56 11.84
CA ASP A 135 -15.01 -4.49 12.27
C ASP A 135 -15.46 -3.11 11.75
N GLY A 136 -16.05 -3.04 10.57
CA GLY A 136 -16.63 -1.82 9.98
C GLY A 136 -15.63 -0.76 9.52
N SER A 137 -14.47 -0.63 10.14
CA SER A 137 -13.46 0.42 9.87
C SER A 137 -12.87 0.31 8.46
N LEU A 138 -12.63 -0.92 7.99
CA LEU A 138 -12.03 -1.23 6.69
C LEU A 138 -13.03 -1.43 5.55
N MET A 139 -14.32 -1.13 5.75
CA MET A 139 -15.35 -1.34 4.72
C MET A 139 -15.06 -0.61 3.41
N SER A 140 -14.52 0.61 3.47
CA SER A 140 -14.11 1.36 2.27
C SER A 140 -12.93 0.71 1.53
N TRP A 141 -12.10 -0.08 2.23
CA TRP A 141 -10.92 -0.74 1.69
C TRP A 141 -11.07 -2.25 1.53
N LYS A 142 -12.28 -2.77 1.65
CA LYS A 142 -12.57 -4.22 1.61
C LYS A 142 -11.93 -4.93 0.41
N GLN A 143 -11.97 -4.35 -0.76
CA GLN A 143 -11.40 -4.96 -1.97
C GLN A 143 -9.86 -5.01 -1.90
N LYS A 144 -9.24 -3.90 -1.49
CA LYS A 144 -7.79 -3.81 -1.32
C LYS A 144 -7.32 -4.80 -0.25
N THR A 145 -8.04 -4.90 0.86
CA THR A 145 -7.72 -5.83 1.97
C THR A 145 -7.80 -7.29 1.52
N ARG A 146 -8.86 -7.67 0.79
CA ARG A 146 -9.01 -9.00 0.20
C ARG A 146 -7.81 -9.36 -0.69
N LEU A 147 -7.49 -8.50 -1.63
CA LEU A 147 -6.37 -8.72 -2.56
C LEU A 147 -5.05 -8.85 -1.84
N ASN A 148 -4.80 -8.01 -0.83
CA ASN A 148 -3.58 -8.09 -0.04
C ASN A 148 -3.49 -9.39 0.78
N ILE A 149 -4.58 -9.87 1.36
CA ILE A 149 -4.61 -11.15 2.08
C ILE A 149 -4.28 -12.29 1.11
N MET A 150 -4.97 -12.37 -0.02
CA MET A 150 -4.72 -13.42 -1.02
C MET A 150 -3.29 -13.40 -1.55
N LYS A 151 -2.77 -12.20 -1.81
CA LYS A 151 -1.36 -12.03 -2.19
C LYS A 151 -0.42 -12.56 -1.11
N ARG A 152 -0.61 -12.19 0.15
CA ARG A 152 0.24 -12.66 1.26
C ARG A 152 0.13 -14.16 1.48
N ILE A 153 -1.06 -14.76 1.36
CA ILE A 153 -1.20 -16.23 1.45
C ILE A 153 -0.36 -16.91 0.36
N ARG A 154 -0.40 -16.40 -0.88
CA ARG A 154 0.38 -16.96 -1.99
C ARG A 154 1.89 -16.78 -1.80
N GLU A 155 2.32 -15.64 -1.26
CA GLU A 155 3.74 -15.30 -1.07
C GLU A 155 4.37 -15.93 0.17
N THR A 156 3.61 -16.09 1.25
CA THR A 156 4.13 -16.58 2.55
C THR A 156 3.92 -18.06 2.77
N SER A 157 3.27 -18.76 1.85
CA SER A 157 3.10 -20.21 1.96
C SER A 157 4.45 -20.92 1.99
N LEU A 158 4.64 -21.78 2.98
CA LEU A 158 5.84 -22.62 3.07
C LEU A 158 6.03 -23.49 1.83
N LEU A 159 4.93 -23.91 1.20
CA LEU A 159 4.95 -24.71 -0.03
C LEU A 159 5.38 -23.88 -1.24
N HIS A 160 5.16 -22.56 -1.23
CA HIS A 160 5.58 -21.68 -2.30
C HIS A 160 7.06 -21.31 -2.25
N THR A 161 7.66 -21.31 -1.06
CA THR A 161 9.09 -21.00 -0.86
C THR A 161 10.00 -22.22 -1.13
N VAL A 162 9.43 -23.39 -1.23
CA VAL A 162 10.17 -24.63 -1.52
C VAL A 162 10.38 -24.70 -3.04
N PRO A 163 11.65 -24.75 -3.54
CA PRO A 163 11.91 -24.86 -4.96
C PRO A 163 11.25 -26.12 -5.53
N GLU A 164 10.54 -25.98 -6.64
CA GLU A 164 10.01 -27.13 -7.37
C GLU A 164 11.17 -28.01 -7.88
N SER A 165 11.51 -29.03 -7.14
CA SER A 165 12.47 -30.05 -7.55
C SER A 165 11.82 -31.42 -7.47
N ALA A 166 12.26 -32.33 -8.34
CA ALA A 166 11.77 -33.71 -8.33
C ALA A 166 11.91 -34.38 -6.96
N THR A 167 12.94 -34.01 -6.19
CA THR A 167 13.18 -34.52 -4.83
C THR A 167 12.14 -33.99 -3.85
N ILE A 168 11.82 -32.68 -3.94
CA ILE A 168 10.84 -32.04 -3.05
C ILE A 168 9.45 -32.49 -3.40
N GLN A 169 9.12 -32.61 -4.70
CA GLN A 169 7.86 -33.17 -5.14
C GLN A 169 7.66 -34.59 -4.62
N SER A 170 8.69 -35.43 -4.65
CA SER A 170 8.60 -36.79 -4.11
C SER A 170 8.43 -36.81 -2.58
N VAL A 171 8.97 -35.83 -1.85
CA VAL A 171 8.76 -35.68 -0.40
C VAL A 171 7.33 -35.18 -0.13
N ILE A 172 6.85 -34.23 -0.89
CA ILE A 172 5.46 -33.72 -0.79
C ILE A 172 4.48 -34.87 -1.12
N ASP A 173 4.72 -35.63 -2.17
CA ASP A 173 3.89 -36.78 -2.55
C ASP A 173 3.90 -37.88 -1.49
N ARG A 174 5.01 -38.08 -0.80
CA ARG A 174 5.09 -38.98 0.35
C ARG A 174 4.38 -38.44 1.59
N LEU A 175 4.42 -37.14 1.83
CA LEU A 175 3.73 -36.50 2.95
C LEU A 175 2.25 -36.22 2.66
N CYS A 176 1.87 -36.10 1.38
CA CYS A 176 0.49 -35.89 0.95
C CYS A 176 -0.51 -36.90 1.54
N PRO A 177 -0.24 -38.22 1.53
CA PRO A 177 -1.14 -39.19 2.15
C PRO A 177 -1.29 -39.01 3.65
N ILE A 178 -0.30 -38.42 4.30
CA ILE A 178 -0.28 -38.22 5.76
C ILE A 178 -0.86 -36.86 6.15
N ILE A 179 -0.56 -35.82 5.37
CA ILE A 179 -0.91 -34.43 5.68
C ILE A 179 -2.25 -34.04 5.04
N PHE A 180 -2.53 -34.56 3.84
CA PHE A 180 -3.71 -34.19 3.04
C PHE A 180 -4.66 -35.39 2.88
N LYS A 181 -5.12 -35.98 3.97
CA LYS A 181 -6.24 -36.89 3.90
C LYS A 181 -7.45 -36.12 3.37
N THR A 182 -7.82 -36.40 2.14
CA THR A 182 -9.04 -35.84 1.56
C THR A 182 -10.24 -36.35 2.34
N ARG A 183 -11.29 -35.51 2.45
CA ARG A 183 -12.54 -35.81 3.17
C ARG A 183 -13.20 -37.13 2.73
N ALA A 184 -12.80 -37.69 1.56
CA ALA A 184 -13.25 -38.96 1.05
C ALA A 184 -12.60 -40.16 1.76
N GLU A 185 -11.39 -40.03 2.32
CA GLU A 185 -10.67 -41.11 2.98
C GLU A 185 -10.96 -41.23 4.48
N THR A 186 -11.69 -40.29 5.05
CA THR A 186 -12.13 -40.31 6.47
C THR A 186 -13.46 -40.96 6.68
N LYS A 187 -14.06 -41.63 5.66
CA LYS A 187 -15.32 -42.36 5.74
C LYS A 187 -15.13 -43.86 5.73
N HIS A 188 -14.17 -44.37 6.46
CA HIS A 188 -14.13 -45.81 6.80
C HIS A 188 -13.89 -46.02 8.28
#